data_c89f2896a4b108c3f20be65331f12618
#
_entry.id   c89f2896a4b108c3f20be65331f12618
#
_cell.length_a   1.000
_cell.length_b   1.000
_cell.length_c   1.000
_cell.angle_alpha   90.00
_cell.angle_beta   90.00
_cell.angle_gamma   90.00
#
_symmetry.space_group_name_H-M   'P 1'
#
loop_
_entity.id
_entity.type
_entity.pdbx_description
1 polymer ?
#
loop_
_entity_poly.entity_id
_entity_poly.type
_entity_poly.pdbx_seq_one_letter_code
_entity_poly.pdbx_strand_id
1 'polypeptide(L)'
;MRVIPRSSLAVGCVVALVAGAAGCGDDDPRASGSELTVVATTTQVADFVGNVGGDRVEVHGILGTNADPHDYEPRPSDVGAVADAPLVFKSGGDIDGWLDELIENAGGDPKVVSMIDSVRTIEGADGHGEEEDPDEEIDPHWWEDPRNAIRAVEAIRDALTEADPSGRETYERGASAYARRLEALDREIAVCMRRVPADKRKLVTTHDALGYFAERYDVEVVGALIPSLSTQAQPSARDISELVDQIRVEGVEAIFPETTLNQRLENVVSREAGAEVGGQLWADALGPEGSGAETYLDAMRKNANTMAKGMSGGSVSCAG
;
A
#
# COMPACT_ATOMS: atom_id res chain seq x y z
N MET A 1 2.45 -87.87 -29.29
CA MET A 1 1.75 -88.63 -30.40
C MET A 1 0.57 -87.80 -30.86
N ARG A 2 0.48 -87.59 -32.19
CA ARG A 2 -0.53 -86.90 -32.97
C ARG A 2 -0.48 -85.35 -32.93
N VAL A 3 0.10 -84.71 -33.92
CA VAL A 3 -0.13 -84.56 -35.36
C VAL A 3 -1.00 -83.30 -35.67
N ILE A 4 -0.38 -82.49 -36.44
CA ILE A 4 -0.77 -81.20 -37.08
C ILE A 4 -1.99 -81.42 -38.00
N PRO A 5 -2.78 -80.40 -38.35
CA PRO A 5 -2.38 -79.71 -39.59
C PRO A 5 -2.55 -78.18 -39.59
N ARG A 6 -1.73 -77.62 -40.50
CA ARG A 6 -1.79 -76.28 -41.07
C ARG A 6 -3.00 -76.08 -41.96
N SER A 7 -3.58 -74.89 -42.00
CA SER A 7 -4.24 -74.40 -43.21
C SER A 7 -4.04 -72.89 -43.37
N SER A 8 -3.58 -72.53 -44.51
CA SER A 8 -3.29 -71.17 -45.03
C SER A 8 -4.57 -70.55 -45.63
N LEU A 9 -4.43 -69.32 -46.04
CA LEU A 9 -5.25 -68.41 -46.86
C LEU A 9 -6.15 -67.46 -46.06
N ALA A 10 -6.31 -66.18 -46.39
CA ALA A 10 -6.05 -65.41 -47.61
C ALA A 10 -5.89 -63.91 -47.24
N VAL A 11 -5.15 -63.26 -48.12
CA VAL A 11 -4.98 -61.80 -48.17
C VAL A 11 -6.29 -61.12 -48.58
N GLY A 12 -6.67 -60.05 -47.84
CA GLY A 12 -7.73 -59.13 -48.21
C GLY A 12 -7.31 -57.71 -47.89
N CYS A 13 -6.79 -57.01 -48.92
CA CYS A 13 -6.56 -55.56 -48.81
C CYS A 13 -7.89 -54.81 -48.76
N VAL A 14 -8.18 -54.18 -47.65
CA VAL A 14 -9.23 -53.17 -47.56
C VAL A 14 -8.54 -51.81 -47.41
N VAL A 15 -8.57 -51.01 -48.44
CA VAL A 15 -8.18 -49.57 -48.45
C VAL A 15 -9.33 -48.84 -47.76
N ALA A 16 -9.13 -48.42 -46.53
CA ALA A 16 -10.03 -47.47 -45.89
C ALA A 16 -9.55 -46.03 -46.16
N LEU A 17 -10.32 -45.30 -46.94
CA LEU A 17 -10.22 -43.85 -47.04
C LEU A 17 -10.56 -43.25 -45.66
N VAL A 18 -9.57 -42.68 -45.00
CA VAL A 18 -9.79 -41.80 -43.83
C VAL A 18 -10.06 -40.40 -44.37
N ALA A 19 -11.33 -40.01 -44.33
CA ALA A 19 -11.74 -38.62 -44.50
C ALA A 19 -11.22 -37.82 -43.32
N GLY A 20 -10.27 -36.91 -43.55
CA GLY A 20 -9.79 -35.96 -42.53
C GLY A 20 -10.93 -35.01 -42.16
N ALA A 21 -11.47 -35.18 -40.97
CA ALA A 21 -12.23 -34.12 -40.30
C ALA A 21 -11.23 -33.04 -39.86
N ALA A 22 -11.24 -31.90 -40.56
CA ALA A 22 -10.64 -30.66 -40.08
C ALA A 22 -11.40 -30.28 -38.84
N GLY A 23 -10.87 -30.62 -37.64
CA GLY A 23 -11.30 -30.05 -36.38
C GLY A 23 -10.87 -28.60 -36.39
N CYS A 24 -11.83 -27.67 -36.48
CA CYS A 24 -11.66 -26.31 -36.02
C CYS A 24 -11.38 -26.43 -34.50
N GLY A 25 -10.13 -26.25 -34.12
CA GLY A 25 -9.81 -25.95 -32.74
C GLY A 25 -10.49 -24.65 -32.41
N ASP A 26 -11.41 -24.65 -31.47
CA ASP A 26 -11.78 -23.45 -30.76
C ASP A 26 -10.50 -22.98 -30.07
N ASP A 27 -9.81 -22.04 -30.69
CA ASP A 27 -8.82 -21.21 -29.99
C ASP A 27 -9.60 -20.43 -28.93
N ASP A 28 -9.58 -20.93 -27.68
CA ASP A 28 -10.03 -20.19 -26.51
C ASP A 28 -9.17 -18.91 -26.44
N PRO A 29 -9.75 -17.71 -26.56
CA PRO A 29 -8.98 -16.47 -26.52
C PRO A 29 -8.34 -16.19 -25.14
N ARG A 30 -8.39 -17.15 -24.21
CA ARG A 30 -7.65 -17.14 -22.94
C ARG A 30 -6.23 -17.69 -23.06
N ALA A 31 -5.72 -17.91 -24.27
CA ALA A 31 -4.36 -18.35 -24.50
C ALA A 31 -3.37 -17.25 -24.11
N SER A 32 -2.78 -17.42 -22.95
CA SER A 32 -1.41 -17.08 -22.58
C SER A 32 -0.89 -15.70 -23.04
N GLY A 33 -1.41 -14.62 -22.50
CA GLY A 33 -0.54 -13.49 -22.21
C GLY A 33 0.39 -13.92 -21.07
N SER A 34 1.70 -13.85 -21.27
CA SER A 34 2.64 -14.03 -20.18
C SER A 34 2.29 -13.01 -19.10
N GLU A 35 2.11 -13.49 -17.88
CA GLU A 35 1.89 -12.65 -16.70
C GLU A 35 3.08 -11.69 -16.55
N LEU A 36 2.81 -10.39 -16.44
CA LEU A 36 3.86 -9.38 -16.27
C LEU A 36 4.25 -9.36 -14.80
N THR A 37 5.45 -9.86 -14.47
CA THR A 37 5.98 -9.77 -13.11
C THR A 37 6.56 -8.38 -12.88
N VAL A 38 6.11 -7.70 -11.83
CA VAL A 38 6.57 -6.36 -11.43
C VAL A 38 6.92 -6.33 -9.94
N VAL A 39 7.72 -5.38 -9.55
CA VAL A 39 8.09 -5.16 -8.14
C VAL A 39 7.35 -3.93 -7.61
N ALA A 40 6.92 -3.99 -6.34
CA ALA A 40 6.39 -2.87 -5.59
C ALA A 40 7.07 -2.75 -4.23
N THR A 41 7.45 -1.56 -3.82
CA THR A 41 8.20 -1.34 -2.57
C THR A 41 7.32 -1.51 -1.33
N THR A 42 6.25 -0.72 -1.22
CA THR A 42 5.37 -0.70 -0.04
C THR A 42 4.12 -1.57 -0.24
N THR A 43 3.50 -1.96 0.86
CA THR A 43 2.27 -2.77 0.83
C THR A 43 1.11 -2.03 0.17
N GLN A 44 1.03 -0.71 0.32
CA GLN A 44 0.02 0.14 -0.31
C GLN A 44 0.19 0.16 -1.83
N VAL A 45 1.42 0.40 -2.30
CA VAL A 45 1.74 0.38 -3.74
C VAL A 45 1.47 -1.00 -4.34
N ALA A 46 1.82 -2.08 -3.63
CA ALA A 46 1.52 -3.45 -4.07
C ALA A 46 0.01 -3.70 -4.21
N ASP A 47 -0.80 -3.23 -3.25
CA ASP A 47 -2.28 -3.32 -3.34
C ASP A 47 -2.82 -2.55 -4.56
N PHE A 48 -2.31 -1.35 -4.82
CA PHE A 48 -2.73 -0.54 -5.97
C PHE A 48 -2.37 -1.23 -7.30
N VAL A 49 -1.14 -1.71 -7.43
CA VAL A 49 -0.68 -2.43 -8.63
C VAL A 49 -1.53 -3.67 -8.87
N GLY A 50 -1.80 -4.46 -7.84
CA GLY A 50 -2.65 -5.65 -7.94
C GLY A 50 -4.09 -5.32 -8.36
N ASN A 51 -4.68 -4.25 -7.82
CA ASN A 51 -6.04 -3.82 -8.21
C ASN A 51 -6.13 -3.30 -9.66
N VAL A 52 -5.06 -2.72 -10.19
CA VAL A 52 -4.99 -2.25 -11.58
C VAL A 52 -4.67 -3.39 -12.54
N GLY A 53 -3.67 -4.21 -12.20
CA GLY A 53 -3.13 -5.27 -13.05
C GLY A 53 -4.07 -6.49 -13.16
N GLY A 54 -4.79 -6.82 -12.08
CA GLY A 54 -5.60 -8.03 -11.99
C GLY A 54 -4.79 -9.28 -12.31
N ASP A 55 -5.41 -10.25 -12.97
CA ASP A 55 -4.80 -11.55 -13.31
C ASP A 55 -3.69 -11.45 -14.41
N ARG A 56 -3.37 -10.25 -14.88
CA ARG A 56 -2.30 -10.05 -15.88
C ARG A 56 -0.97 -9.65 -15.27
N VAL A 57 -0.95 -9.31 -13.99
CA VAL A 57 0.24 -8.80 -13.29
C VAL A 57 0.49 -9.61 -12.03
N GLU A 58 1.67 -10.19 -11.95
CA GLU A 58 2.18 -10.76 -10.72
C GLU A 58 2.99 -9.69 -9.98
N VAL A 59 2.58 -9.35 -8.75
CA VAL A 59 3.24 -8.32 -7.97
C VAL A 59 4.15 -8.96 -6.92
N HIS A 60 5.44 -8.71 -7.03
CA HIS A 60 6.40 -9.01 -5.98
C HIS A 60 6.51 -7.80 -5.04
N GLY A 61 5.84 -7.89 -3.87
CA GLY A 61 5.97 -6.88 -2.82
C GLY A 61 7.27 -7.08 -2.03
N ILE A 62 8.11 -6.06 -1.93
CA ILE A 62 9.35 -6.12 -1.15
C ILE A 62 9.02 -6.09 0.35
N LEU A 63 8.27 -5.08 0.78
CA LEU A 63 7.82 -4.98 2.17
C LEU A 63 6.66 -5.94 2.46
N GLY A 64 6.79 -6.66 3.56
CA GLY A 64 5.70 -7.47 4.11
C GLY A 64 4.73 -6.65 4.96
N THR A 65 3.61 -7.26 5.34
CA THR A 65 2.67 -6.68 6.30
C THR A 65 3.34 -6.39 7.64
N ASN A 66 2.99 -5.27 8.27
CA ASN A 66 3.61 -4.76 9.50
C ASN A 66 5.12 -4.44 9.40
N ALA A 67 5.72 -4.41 8.22
CA ALA A 67 7.10 -3.96 8.08
C ALA A 67 7.13 -2.43 8.11
N ASP A 68 8.11 -1.88 8.81
CA ASP A 68 8.40 -0.46 8.81
C ASP A 68 9.20 -0.12 7.54
N PRO A 69 8.68 0.72 6.63
CA PRO A 69 9.40 1.06 5.41
C PRO A 69 10.63 1.94 5.64
N HIS A 70 10.65 2.73 6.71
CA HIS A 70 11.78 3.60 7.05
C HIS A 70 12.99 2.83 7.59
N ASP A 71 12.79 1.62 8.15
CA ASP A 71 13.83 0.78 8.77
C ASP A 71 13.92 -0.58 8.06
N TYR A 72 13.88 -0.56 6.72
CA TYR A 72 13.93 -1.79 5.93
C TYR A 72 15.35 -2.06 5.39
N GLU A 73 15.85 -3.26 5.66
CA GLU A 73 17.08 -3.78 5.06
C GLU A 73 16.76 -4.80 3.96
N PRO A 74 17.13 -4.53 2.67
CA PRO A 74 16.85 -5.43 1.56
C PRO A 74 17.45 -6.82 1.75
N ARG A 75 16.70 -7.85 1.34
CA ARG A 75 17.12 -9.25 1.41
C ARG A 75 17.71 -9.71 0.09
N PRO A 76 18.52 -10.78 0.06
CA PRO A 76 19.02 -11.34 -1.20
C PRO A 76 17.92 -11.73 -2.21
N SER A 77 16.72 -12.10 -1.73
CA SER A 77 15.55 -12.37 -2.57
C SER A 77 15.07 -11.13 -3.31
N ASP A 78 15.16 -9.95 -2.69
CA ASP A 78 14.69 -8.69 -3.25
C ASP A 78 15.64 -8.23 -4.37
N VAL A 79 16.96 -8.47 -4.20
CA VAL A 79 17.96 -8.26 -5.26
C VAL A 79 17.60 -9.05 -6.52
N GLY A 80 17.25 -10.34 -6.36
CA GLY A 80 16.85 -11.19 -7.49
C GLY A 80 15.56 -10.70 -8.15
N ALA A 81 14.56 -10.33 -7.35
CA ALA A 81 13.27 -9.84 -7.86
C ALA A 81 13.42 -8.54 -8.66
N VAL A 82 14.24 -7.61 -8.17
CA VAL A 82 14.51 -6.32 -8.86
C VAL A 82 15.33 -6.54 -10.13
N ALA A 83 16.33 -7.44 -10.11
CA ALA A 83 17.14 -7.75 -11.28
C ALA A 83 16.33 -8.28 -12.47
N ASP A 84 15.29 -9.07 -12.18
CA ASP A 84 14.46 -9.75 -13.18
C ASP A 84 13.23 -8.94 -13.59
N ALA A 85 12.86 -7.90 -12.83
CA ALA A 85 11.66 -7.12 -13.07
C ALA A 85 11.86 -6.08 -14.20
N PRO A 86 10.98 -6.00 -15.19
CA PRO A 86 11.00 -4.92 -16.18
C PRO A 86 10.50 -3.59 -15.61
N LEU A 87 9.77 -3.62 -14.49
CA LEU A 87 9.08 -2.46 -13.93
C LEU A 87 9.07 -2.55 -12.41
N VAL A 88 9.50 -1.47 -11.76
CA VAL A 88 9.49 -1.29 -10.31
C VAL A 88 8.66 -0.07 -9.96
N PHE A 89 7.66 -0.26 -9.09
CA PHE A 89 6.85 0.82 -8.52
C PHE A 89 7.36 1.15 -7.12
N LYS A 90 7.84 2.39 -6.93
CA LYS A 90 8.25 2.88 -5.62
C LYS A 90 7.27 3.94 -5.09
N SER A 91 7.14 4.02 -3.76
CA SER A 91 6.37 5.08 -3.11
C SER A 91 6.99 6.44 -3.36
N GLY A 92 8.29 6.55 -3.16
CA GLY A 92 9.07 7.78 -3.28
C GLY A 92 8.99 8.66 -2.03
N GLY A 93 9.67 9.81 -2.05
CA GLY A 93 9.72 10.72 -0.91
C GLY A 93 10.56 10.21 0.26
N ASP A 94 11.65 9.50 -0.04
CA ASP A 94 12.62 8.92 0.90
C ASP A 94 12.12 7.77 1.79
N ILE A 95 10.84 7.43 1.75
CA ILE A 95 10.29 6.31 2.54
C ILE A 95 10.85 4.95 2.07
N ASP A 96 11.26 4.86 0.84
CA ASP A 96 11.89 3.69 0.20
C ASP A 96 13.23 4.05 -0.48
N GLY A 97 13.99 4.97 0.12
CA GLY A 97 15.31 5.42 -0.36
C GLY A 97 16.33 4.28 -0.49
N TRP A 98 16.19 3.22 0.29
CA TRP A 98 16.99 1.99 0.18
C TRP A 98 16.90 1.29 -1.19
N LEU A 99 15.87 1.59 -1.99
CA LEU A 99 15.65 0.97 -3.30
C LEU A 99 16.75 1.32 -4.30
N ASP A 100 17.26 2.52 -4.28
CA ASP A 100 18.27 2.98 -5.25
C ASP A 100 19.56 2.14 -5.11
N GLU A 101 20.01 1.89 -3.88
CA GLU A 101 21.14 0.98 -3.61
C GLU A 101 20.81 -0.48 -3.99
N LEU A 102 19.58 -0.92 -3.76
CA LEU A 102 19.11 -2.24 -4.15
C LEU A 102 19.20 -2.45 -5.67
N ILE A 103 18.75 -1.47 -6.47
CA ILE A 103 18.82 -1.52 -7.93
C ILE A 103 20.28 -1.55 -8.42
N GLU A 104 21.16 -0.71 -7.85
CA GLU A 104 22.58 -0.71 -8.18
C GLU A 104 23.23 -2.09 -7.92
N ASN A 105 22.89 -2.72 -6.80
CA ASN A 105 23.41 -4.03 -6.42
C ASN A 105 22.78 -5.19 -7.23
N ALA A 106 21.56 -5.03 -7.71
CA ALA A 106 20.86 -6.05 -8.49
C ALA A 106 21.44 -6.23 -9.90
N GLY A 107 22.03 -5.18 -10.50
CA GLY A 107 22.62 -5.24 -11.85
C GLY A 107 21.60 -5.34 -12.98
N GLY A 108 20.30 -5.14 -12.70
CA GLY A 108 19.25 -4.97 -13.68
C GLY A 108 19.15 -3.52 -14.17
N ASP A 109 18.20 -3.28 -15.08
CA ASP A 109 17.84 -1.93 -15.57
C ASP A 109 16.30 -1.79 -15.62
N PRO A 110 15.62 -1.95 -14.47
CA PRO A 110 14.17 -1.84 -14.43
C PRO A 110 13.74 -0.39 -14.68
N LYS A 111 12.59 -0.21 -15.36
CA LYS A 111 11.95 1.08 -15.36
C LYS A 111 11.36 1.36 -13.98
N VAL A 112 11.86 2.36 -13.29
CA VAL A 112 11.33 2.78 -11.98
C VAL A 112 10.24 3.82 -12.17
N VAL A 113 9.11 3.64 -11.49
CA VAL A 113 7.97 4.58 -11.48
C VAL A 113 7.71 5.00 -10.03
N SER A 114 8.00 6.25 -9.75
CA SER A 114 7.82 6.85 -8.43
C SER A 114 6.40 7.42 -8.31
N MET A 115 5.64 6.96 -7.32
CA MET A 115 4.26 7.39 -7.13
C MET A 115 4.16 8.84 -6.67
N ILE A 116 5.10 9.30 -5.85
CA ILE A 116 5.09 10.67 -5.33
C ILE A 116 5.16 11.72 -6.45
N ASP A 117 5.77 11.37 -7.60
CA ASP A 117 5.87 12.27 -8.77
C ASP A 117 4.51 12.53 -9.43
N SER A 118 3.53 11.69 -9.15
CA SER A 118 2.20 11.74 -9.76
C SER A 118 1.12 12.31 -8.83
N VAL A 119 1.43 12.53 -7.56
CA VAL A 119 0.47 12.95 -6.53
C VAL A 119 0.64 14.42 -6.16
N ARG A 120 -0.32 14.95 -5.41
CA ARG A 120 -0.14 16.26 -4.76
C ARG A 120 0.68 16.06 -3.49
N THR A 121 1.75 16.78 -3.37
CA THR A 121 2.61 16.76 -2.18
C THR A 121 2.24 17.87 -1.20
N ILE A 122 2.57 17.67 0.07
CA ILE A 122 2.59 18.67 1.14
C ILE A 122 3.98 18.68 1.77
N GLU A 123 4.32 19.77 2.41
CA GLU A 123 5.54 19.91 3.19
C GLU A 123 5.35 19.19 4.53
N GLY A 124 6.40 18.57 5.05
CA GLY A 124 6.41 18.01 6.39
C GLY A 124 6.30 19.10 7.46
N ALA A 125 5.75 18.73 8.63
CA ALA A 125 5.58 19.68 9.74
C ALA A 125 6.90 20.06 10.47
N ASP A 126 8.05 19.58 10.02
CA ASP A 126 9.34 19.62 10.72
C ASP A 126 10.06 20.97 10.72
N GLY A 127 9.33 22.05 10.76
CA GLY A 127 9.86 23.41 10.80
C GLY A 127 10.31 23.92 12.18
N HIS A 128 10.95 23.11 13.04
CA HIS A 128 11.51 23.61 14.30
C HIS A 128 13.04 23.71 14.32
N GLY A 129 13.71 23.72 13.17
CA GLY A 129 15.11 24.10 13.03
C GLY A 129 15.25 25.60 12.73
N GLU A 130 16.07 26.33 13.48
CA GLU A 130 16.37 27.77 13.27
C GLU A 130 17.20 28.04 11.98
N GLU A 131 17.37 27.07 11.07
CA GLU A 131 18.00 27.21 9.76
C GLU A 131 17.00 26.73 8.70
N GLU A 132 16.48 27.67 7.92
CA GLU A 132 15.68 27.38 6.72
C GLU A 132 16.54 26.58 5.73
N ASP A 133 16.38 25.25 5.69
CA ASP A 133 16.92 24.43 4.63
C ASP A 133 16.03 24.65 3.39
N PRO A 134 16.60 25.08 2.25
CA PRO A 134 15.80 25.34 1.05
C PRO A 134 15.17 24.09 0.41
N ASP A 135 15.49 22.91 0.90
CA ASP A 135 14.83 21.63 0.56
C ASP A 135 13.88 21.24 1.70
N GLU A 136 12.79 22.01 1.88
CA GLU A 136 11.69 21.62 2.77
C GLU A 136 11.27 20.17 2.46
N GLU A 137 11.40 19.31 3.44
CA GLU A 137 11.22 17.86 3.27
C GLU A 137 9.76 17.57 2.92
N ILE A 138 9.55 16.96 1.76
CA ILE A 138 8.21 16.57 1.33
C ILE A 138 7.74 15.42 2.21
N ASP A 139 6.53 15.53 2.79
CA ASP A 139 5.89 14.43 3.50
C ASP A 139 5.69 13.22 2.56
N PRO A 140 6.34 12.06 2.83
CA PRO A 140 6.28 10.90 1.96
C PRO A 140 4.98 10.09 2.08
N HIS A 141 4.11 10.37 3.07
CA HIS A 141 2.92 9.58 3.41
C HIS A 141 1.69 9.98 2.56
N TRP A 142 1.89 10.21 1.28
CA TRP A 142 0.89 10.72 0.33
C TRP A 142 -0.37 9.85 0.22
N TRP A 143 -0.29 8.56 0.53
CA TRP A 143 -1.42 7.61 0.46
C TRP A 143 -2.48 7.85 1.53
N GLU A 144 -2.19 8.62 2.57
CA GLU A 144 -3.15 9.00 3.59
C GLU A 144 -4.28 9.93 3.07
N ASP A 145 -4.14 10.45 1.84
CA ASP A 145 -5.24 11.06 1.08
C ASP A 145 -5.70 10.13 -0.06
N PRO A 146 -6.92 9.55 -0.01
CA PRO A 146 -7.42 8.69 -1.10
C PRO A 146 -7.44 9.35 -2.49
N ARG A 147 -7.43 10.68 -2.57
CA ARG A 147 -7.34 11.40 -3.85
C ARG A 147 -5.95 11.27 -4.47
N ASN A 148 -4.92 11.18 -3.66
CA ASN A 148 -3.57 10.87 -4.10
C ASN A 148 -3.47 9.41 -4.57
N ALA A 149 -4.10 8.47 -3.83
CA ALA A 149 -4.20 7.08 -4.26
C ALA A 149 -4.84 6.94 -5.64
N ILE A 150 -5.86 7.77 -5.99
CA ILE A 150 -6.45 7.79 -7.33
C ILE A 150 -5.41 8.19 -8.38
N ARG A 151 -4.59 9.21 -8.14
CA ARG A 151 -3.54 9.66 -9.07
C ARG A 151 -2.45 8.59 -9.24
N ALA A 152 -2.05 7.95 -8.14
CA ALA A 152 -1.10 6.84 -8.19
C ALA A 152 -1.64 5.66 -9.04
N VAL A 153 -2.91 5.31 -8.87
CA VAL A 153 -3.60 4.27 -9.67
C VAL A 153 -3.62 4.62 -11.17
N GLU A 154 -3.79 5.90 -11.52
CA GLU A 154 -3.70 6.36 -12.91
C GLU A 154 -2.28 6.24 -13.46
N ALA A 155 -1.26 6.59 -12.68
CA ALA A 155 0.14 6.44 -13.08
C ALA A 155 0.53 4.96 -13.24
N ILE A 156 0.08 4.09 -12.35
CA ILE A 156 0.28 2.63 -12.44
C ILE A 156 -0.36 2.09 -13.74
N ARG A 157 -1.60 2.46 -14.05
CA ARG A 157 -2.28 2.09 -15.31
C ARG A 157 -1.43 2.45 -16.53
N ASP A 158 -0.92 3.67 -16.56
CA ASP A 158 -0.16 4.18 -17.70
C ASP A 158 1.18 3.43 -17.84
N ALA A 159 1.89 3.19 -16.74
CA ALA A 159 3.13 2.45 -16.72
C ALA A 159 2.94 0.97 -17.14
N LEU A 160 1.92 0.29 -16.62
CA LEU A 160 1.58 -1.07 -17.02
C LEU A 160 1.18 -1.14 -18.50
N THR A 161 0.42 -0.15 -19.01
CA THR A 161 0.04 -0.09 -20.42
C THR A 161 1.23 0.13 -21.34
N GLU A 162 2.23 0.88 -20.89
CA GLU A 162 3.48 1.08 -21.65
C GLU A 162 4.31 -0.21 -21.70
N ALA A 163 4.43 -0.91 -20.57
CA ALA A 163 5.17 -2.17 -20.48
C ALA A 163 4.48 -3.34 -21.18
N ASP A 164 3.15 -3.41 -21.09
CA ASP A 164 2.32 -4.41 -21.77
C ASP A 164 1.13 -3.75 -22.50
N PRO A 165 1.31 -3.28 -23.75
CA PRO A 165 0.24 -2.66 -24.51
C PRO A 165 -0.96 -3.59 -24.79
N SER A 166 -0.75 -4.92 -24.74
CA SER A 166 -1.81 -5.91 -24.95
C SER A 166 -2.78 -5.99 -23.77
N GLY A 167 -2.35 -5.60 -22.57
CA GLY A 167 -3.13 -5.54 -21.34
C GLY A 167 -3.93 -4.25 -21.13
N ARG A 168 -3.78 -3.24 -22.00
CA ARG A 168 -4.39 -1.91 -21.88
C ARG A 168 -5.83 -1.93 -21.37
N GLU A 169 -6.68 -2.71 -22.00
CA GLU A 169 -8.11 -2.78 -21.64
C GLU A 169 -8.35 -3.29 -20.22
N THR A 170 -7.51 -4.22 -19.75
CA THR A 170 -7.55 -4.74 -18.38
C THR A 170 -7.13 -3.66 -17.39
N TYR A 171 -6.03 -2.98 -17.67
CA TYR A 171 -5.50 -1.93 -16.78
C TYR A 171 -6.43 -0.72 -16.71
N GLU A 172 -7.02 -0.28 -17.82
CA GLU A 172 -8.03 0.78 -17.86
C GLU A 172 -9.30 0.41 -17.04
N ARG A 173 -9.77 -0.84 -17.16
CA ARG A 173 -10.91 -1.32 -16.36
C ARG A 173 -10.57 -1.41 -14.87
N GLY A 174 -9.41 -1.98 -14.52
CA GLY A 174 -8.92 -2.11 -13.16
C GLY A 174 -8.81 -0.75 -12.48
N ALA A 175 -8.05 0.18 -13.09
CA ALA A 175 -7.86 1.53 -12.60
C ALA A 175 -9.20 2.27 -12.41
N SER A 176 -10.09 2.23 -13.42
CA SER A 176 -11.39 2.88 -13.32
C SER A 176 -12.28 2.27 -12.23
N ALA A 177 -12.24 0.95 -12.04
CA ALA A 177 -13.00 0.28 -10.99
C ALA A 177 -12.47 0.63 -9.60
N TYR A 178 -11.14 0.65 -9.44
CA TYR A 178 -10.53 0.95 -8.15
C TYR A 178 -10.64 2.43 -7.79
N ALA A 179 -10.47 3.35 -8.75
CA ALA A 179 -10.69 4.78 -8.53
C ALA A 179 -12.11 5.09 -7.99
N ARG A 180 -13.16 4.43 -8.52
CA ARG A 180 -14.52 4.58 -7.98
C ARG A 180 -14.64 4.10 -6.52
N ARG A 181 -13.92 3.04 -6.13
CA ARG A 181 -13.88 2.56 -4.74
C ARG A 181 -13.15 3.55 -3.83
N LEU A 182 -12.05 4.13 -4.31
CA LEU A 182 -11.29 5.17 -3.60
C LEU A 182 -12.13 6.45 -3.41
N GLU A 183 -12.87 6.88 -4.43
CA GLU A 183 -13.81 8.00 -4.31
C GLU A 183 -14.93 7.73 -3.30
N ALA A 184 -15.44 6.50 -3.24
CA ALA A 184 -16.43 6.11 -2.25
C ALA A 184 -15.84 6.13 -0.84
N LEU A 185 -14.65 5.57 -0.66
CA LEU A 185 -13.88 5.59 0.59
C LEU A 185 -13.66 7.03 1.09
N ASP A 186 -13.18 7.93 0.23
CA ASP A 186 -12.95 9.34 0.57
C ASP A 186 -14.24 10.00 1.12
N ARG A 187 -15.37 9.77 0.44
CA ARG A 187 -16.67 10.28 0.90
C ARG A 187 -17.12 9.67 2.24
N GLU A 188 -16.91 8.36 2.42
CA GLU A 188 -17.24 7.63 3.65
C GLU A 188 -16.45 8.20 4.84
N ILE A 189 -15.14 8.36 4.69
CA ILE A 189 -14.27 8.93 5.72
C ILE A 189 -14.65 10.38 6.01
N ALA A 190 -14.87 11.21 4.98
CA ALA A 190 -15.26 12.60 5.16
C ALA A 190 -16.61 12.74 5.90
N VAL A 191 -17.57 11.86 5.64
CA VAL A 191 -18.85 11.84 6.38
C VAL A 191 -18.63 11.44 7.83
N CYS A 192 -17.79 10.44 8.06
CA CYS A 192 -17.49 9.97 9.41
C CYS A 192 -16.79 11.04 10.25
N MET A 193 -15.69 11.61 9.74
CA MET A 193 -14.89 12.59 10.47
C MET A 193 -15.69 13.86 10.79
N ARG A 194 -16.60 14.30 9.93
CA ARG A 194 -17.50 15.42 10.24
C ARG A 194 -18.48 15.17 11.39
N ARG A 195 -18.70 13.91 11.80
CA ARG A 195 -19.53 13.58 12.99
C ARG A 195 -18.77 13.76 14.29
N VAL A 196 -17.44 13.76 14.26
CA VAL A 196 -16.60 14.13 15.40
C VAL A 196 -16.69 15.66 15.59
N PRO A 197 -16.99 16.18 16.79
CA PRO A 197 -16.98 17.62 17.04
C PRO A 197 -15.66 18.27 16.61
N ALA A 198 -15.70 19.46 16.01
CA ALA A 198 -14.52 20.09 15.45
C ALA A 198 -13.41 20.34 16.48
N ASP A 199 -13.80 20.71 17.70
CA ASP A 199 -12.90 20.92 18.84
C ASP A 199 -12.25 19.63 19.40
N LYS A 200 -12.75 18.47 18.98
CA LYS A 200 -12.23 17.15 19.34
C LYS A 200 -11.45 16.45 18.20
N ARG A 201 -11.45 17.03 16.99
CA ARG A 201 -10.68 16.48 15.87
C ARG A 201 -9.20 16.79 16.02
N LYS A 202 -8.58 16.21 17.06
CA LYS A 202 -7.19 16.42 17.45
C LYS A 202 -6.44 15.09 17.41
N LEU A 203 -5.28 15.08 16.80
CA LEU A 203 -4.49 13.90 16.51
C LEU A 203 -3.14 13.97 17.20
N VAL A 204 -2.79 12.90 17.90
CA VAL A 204 -1.44 12.61 18.39
C VAL A 204 -1.11 11.18 18.00
N THR A 205 0.00 10.98 17.28
CA THR A 205 0.45 9.71 16.71
C THR A 205 1.81 9.28 17.23
N THR A 206 2.32 8.13 16.79
CA THR A 206 3.67 7.71 17.10
C THR A 206 4.69 8.56 16.35
N HIS A 207 4.56 8.71 15.01
CA HIS A 207 5.38 9.62 14.23
C HIS A 207 4.50 10.50 13.31
N ASP A 208 5.09 11.44 12.59
CA ASP A 208 4.37 12.42 11.77
C ASP A 208 4.03 11.85 10.38
N ALA A 209 3.07 10.95 10.32
CA ALA A 209 2.66 10.23 9.10
C ALA A 209 1.29 10.64 8.57
N LEU A 210 0.49 11.40 9.32
CA LEU A 210 -0.91 11.62 8.98
C LEU A 210 -1.23 13.05 8.53
N GLY A 211 -0.24 13.78 8.04
CA GLY A 211 -0.39 15.15 7.54
C GLY A 211 -1.43 15.26 6.42
N TYR A 212 -1.36 14.38 5.43
CA TYR A 212 -2.35 14.33 4.32
C TYR A 212 -3.76 14.00 4.77
N PHE A 213 -3.91 13.05 5.71
CA PHE A 213 -5.22 12.73 6.31
C PHE A 213 -5.78 13.92 7.07
N ALA A 214 -4.95 14.58 7.86
CA ALA A 214 -5.31 15.72 8.67
C ALA A 214 -5.77 16.90 7.79
N GLU A 215 -5.02 17.26 6.75
CA GLU A 215 -5.43 18.29 5.79
C GLU A 215 -6.73 17.90 5.05
N ARG A 216 -6.85 16.62 4.65
CA ARG A 216 -8.00 16.16 3.87
C ARG A 216 -9.30 16.19 4.64
N TYR A 217 -9.28 15.87 5.93
CA TYR A 217 -10.48 15.65 6.74
C TYR A 217 -10.67 16.67 7.86
N ASP A 218 -9.92 17.78 7.84
CA ASP A 218 -10.00 18.87 8.80
C ASP A 218 -9.77 18.38 10.24
N VAL A 219 -8.64 17.69 10.44
CA VAL A 219 -8.12 17.20 11.72
C VAL A 219 -6.90 18.03 12.09
N GLU A 220 -6.79 18.45 13.35
CA GLU A 220 -5.65 19.17 13.87
C GLU A 220 -4.59 18.18 14.34
N VAL A 221 -3.38 18.23 13.75
CA VAL A 221 -2.22 17.50 14.28
C VAL A 221 -1.67 18.30 15.45
N VAL A 222 -1.81 17.75 16.66
CA VAL A 222 -1.27 18.36 17.90
C VAL A 222 0.20 18.03 18.04
N GLY A 223 0.61 16.85 17.60
CA GLY A 223 2.00 16.42 17.59
C GLY A 223 2.16 14.91 17.43
N ALA A 224 3.42 14.48 17.42
CA ALA A 224 3.82 13.08 17.40
C ALA A 224 4.86 12.79 18.49
N LEU A 225 4.92 11.53 18.95
CA LEU A 225 5.89 11.11 19.95
C LEU A 225 7.31 11.14 19.39
N ILE A 226 7.45 10.81 18.14
CA ILE A 226 8.64 11.01 17.30
C ILE A 226 8.29 12.18 16.37
N PRO A 227 8.76 13.41 16.66
CA PRO A 227 8.43 14.58 15.85
C PRO A 227 9.29 14.59 14.58
N SER A 228 9.03 13.65 13.70
CA SER A 228 9.75 13.42 12.44
C SER A 228 8.89 12.64 11.45
N LEU A 229 9.10 12.87 10.18
CA LEU A 229 8.53 12.08 9.07
C LEU A 229 9.10 10.65 9.01
N SER A 230 10.19 10.37 9.75
CA SER A 230 10.82 9.05 9.81
C SER A 230 10.73 8.45 11.21
N THR A 231 10.43 7.17 11.28
CA THR A 231 10.43 6.36 12.51
C THR A 231 11.80 6.16 13.11
N GLN A 232 12.89 6.40 12.36
CA GLN A 232 14.27 6.24 12.80
C GLN A 232 14.74 7.36 13.75
N ALA A 233 14.03 8.47 13.81
CA ALA A 233 14.34 9.56 14.73
C ALA A 233 14.09 9.14 16.19
N GLN A 234 14.87 9.73 17.11
CA GLN A 234 14.76 9.44 18.52
C GLN A 234 14.27 10.68 19.27
N PRO A 235 13.06 10.65 19.86
CA PRO A 235 12.55 11.79 20.62
C PRO A 235 13.41 12.02 21.87
N SER A 236 13.70 13.29 22.18
CA SER A 236 14.36 13.66 23.42
C SER A 236 13.36 13.65 24.60
N ALA A 237 13.88 13.62 25.83
CA ALA A 237 13.03 13.77 27.01
C ALA A 237 12.30 15.12 27.05
N ARG A 238 12.85 16.15 26.42
CA ARG A 238 12.23 17.45 26.26
C ARG A 238 11.04 17.39 25.33
N ASP A 239 11.17 16.77 24.15
CA ASP A 239 10.09 16.63 23.17
C ASP A 239 8.89 15.91 23.78
N ILE A 240 9.15 14.82 24.52
CA ILE A 240 8.10 14.08 25.23
C ILE A 240 7.41 14.94 26.30
N SER A 241 8.19 15.75 27.08
CA SER A 241 7.59 16.64 28.09
C SER A 241 6.74 17.74 27.47
N GLU A 242 7.20 18.32 26.36
CA GLU A 242 6.48 19.36 25.61
C GLU A 242 5.20 18.80 25.02
N LEU A 243 5.25 17.59 24.44
CA LEU A 243 4.07 16.90 23.90
C LEU A 243 3.03 16.60 25.00
N VAL A 244 3.47 16.12 26.16
CA VAL A 244 2.56 15.89 27.32
C VAL A 244 1.85 17.16 27.72
N ASP A 245 2.55 18.29 27.75
CA ASP A 245 1.95 19.58 28.10
C ASP A 245 0.98 20.07 27.00
N GLN A 246 1.32 19.89 25.72
CA GLN A 246 0.43 20.20 24.60
C GLN A 246 -0.86 19.37 24.64
N ILE A 247 -0.76 18.05 24.86
CA ILE A 247 -1.92 17.16 25.00
C ILE A 247 -2.88 17.66 26.09
N ARG A 248 -2.34 18.09 27.24
CA ARG A 248 -3.14 18.62 28.34
C ARG A 248 -3.82 19.95 28.00
N VAL A 249 -3.04 20.88 27.41
CA VAL A 249 -3.54 22.22 27.05
C VAL A 249 -4.63 22.13 26.00
N GLU A 250 -4.40 21.31 24.99
CA GLU A 250 -5.32 21.11 23.88
C GLU A 250 -6.50 20.19 24.23
N GLY A 251 -6.45 19.49 25.35
CA GLY A 251 -7.52 18.58 25.78
C GLY A 251 -7.69 17.39 24.84
N VAL A 252 -6.59 16.82 24.36
CA VAL A 252 -6.62 15.64 23.47
C VAL A 252 -7.21 14.45 24.21
N GLU A 253 -8.26 13.85 23.66
CA GLU A 253 -8.96 12.71 24.28
C GLU A 253 -8.15 11.41 24.17
N ALA A 254 -7.46 11.19 23.02
CA ALA A 254 -6.77 9.95 22.76
C ALA A 254 -5.48 10.12 21.93
N ILE A 255 -4.50 9.25 22.21
CA ILE A 255 -3.26 9.07 21.44
C ILE A 255 -3.41 7.81 20.60
N PHE A 256 -2.90 7.83 19.38
CA PHE A 256 -3.04 6.74 18.42
C PHE A 256 -1.68 6.12 18.06
N PRO A 257 -1.33 4.98 18.71
CA PRO A 257 -0.14 4.22 18.36
C PRO A 257 -0.24 3.66 16.93
N GLU A 258 0.91 3.36 16.34
CA GLU A 258 1.01 2.70 15.05
C GLU A 258 1.34 1.21 15.18
N THR A 259 0.94 0.41 14.19
CA THR A 259 1.05 -1.05 14.26
C THR A 259 2.47 -1.55 14.03
N THR A 260 3.28 -0.78 13.31
CA THR A 260 4.68 -1.11 12.98
C THR A 260 5.64 -0.89 14.14
N LEU A 261 5.23 -0.11 15.15
CA LEU A 261 6.09 0.36 16.24
C LEU A 261 5.68 -0.19 17.63
N ASN A 262 6.59 -0.05 18.60
CA ASN A 262 6.38 -0.52 19.95
C ASN A 262 5.67 0.53 20.82
N GLN A 263 4.49 0.23 21.32
CA GLN A 263 3.61 1.15 22.06
C GLN A 263 4.04 1.51 23.51
N ARG A 264 5.27 1.27 23.89
CA ARG A 264 5.67 1.53 25.29
C ARG A 264 5.67 3.02 25.64
N LEU A 265 6.11 3.85 24.70
CA LEU A 265 6.22 5.29 24.91
C LEU A 265 4.82 5.92 24.94
N GLU A 266 3.92 5.53 24.05
CA GLU A 266 2.52 5.98 24.01
C GLU A 266 1.81 5.68 25.33
N ASN A 267 2.03 4.51 25.91
CA ASN A 267 1.46 4.14 27.21
C ASN A 267 2.01 5.00 28.37
N VAL A 268 3.22 5.49 28.28
CA VAL A 268 3.79 6.43 29.28
C VAL A 268 3.18 7.80 29.10
N VAL A 269 3.21 8.35 27.88
CA VAL A 269 2.67 9.68 27.55
C VAL A 269 1.17 9.76 27.86
N SER A 270 0.40 8.72 27.50
CA SER A 270 -1.04 8.62 27.81
C SER A 270 -1.31 8.78 29.32
N ARG A 271 -0.58 8.04 30.15
CA ARG A 271 -0.75 8.16 31.63
C ARG A 271 -0.34 9.51 32.17
N GLU A 272 0.76 10.08 31.69
CA GLU A 272 1.25 11.38 32.13
C GLU A 272 0.34 12.51 31.66
N ALA A 273 -0.09 12.48 30.42
CA ALA A 273 -0.98 13.50 29.84
C ALA A 273 -2.43 13.39 30.34
N GLY A 274 -2.87 12.19 30.75
CA GLY A 274 -4.26 11.91 31.11
C GLY A 274 -5.17 11.66 29.89
N ALA A 275 -4.58 11.38 28.71
CA ALA A 275 -5.29 10.98 27.50
C ALA A 275 -5.42 9.45 27.44
N GLU A 276 -6.40 8.93 26.70
CA GLU A 276 -6.54 7.48 26.48
C GLU A 276 -5.65 7.00 25.32
N VAL A 277 -5.40 5.69 25.24
CA VAL A 277 -4.88 5.04 24.05
C VAL A 277 -6.06 4.66 23.17
N GLY A 278 -6.25 5.39 22.07
CA GLY A 278 -7.45 5.33 21.23
C GLY A 278 -7.52 4.10 20.33
N GLY A 279 -6.44 3.34 20.19
CA GLY A 279 -6.28 2.17 19.32
C GLY A 279 -5.19 2.38 18.29
N GLN A 280 -4.74 1.28 17.67
CA GLN A 280 -3.64 1.30 16.70
C GLN A 280 -4.10 1.72 15.30
N LEU A 281 -3.22 2.44 14.60
CA LEU A 281 -3.38 2.84 13.20
C LEU A 281 -2.43 2.05 12.29
N TRP A 282 -2.90 1.80 11.09
CA TRP A 282 -2.16 1.22 9.98
C TRP A 282 -1.69 2.38 9.09
N ALA A 283 -0.61 3.06 9.47
CA ALA A 283 -0.08 4.18 8.72
C ALA A 283 0.86 3.70 7.60
N ASP A 284 1.97 3.07 7.95
CA ASP A 284 3.06 2.76 7.02
C ASP A 284 2.93 1.41 6.32
N ALA A 285 2.12 0.50 6.84
CA ALA A 285 1.94 -0.83 6.25
C ALA A 285 0.50 -1.33 6.37
N LEU A 286 0.11 -2.15 5.40
CA LEU A 286 -1.13 -2.92 5.49
C LEU A 286 -0.99 -4.07 6.48
N GLY A 287 -2.13 -4.54 6.98
CA GLY A 287 -2.20 -5.60 7.97
C GLY A 287 -2.13 -7.01 7.40
N PRO A 288 -1.75 -8.00 8.23
CA PRO A 288 -1.81 -9.40 7.86
C PRO A 288 -3.26 -9.91 7.76
N GLU A 289 -3.42 -11.09 7.20
CA GLU A 289 -4.71 -11.78 7.09
C GLU A 289 -5.41 -11.88 8.47
N GLY A 290 -6.70 -11.54 8.51
CA GLY A 290 -7.52 -11.51 9.74
C GLY A 290 -7.38 -10.23 10.55
N SER A 291 -6.53 -9.28 10.14
CA SER A 291 -6.39 -7.97 10.81
C SER A 291 -7.58 -7.03 10.54
N GLY A 292 -8.28 -7.21 9.42
CA GLY A 292 -9.28 -6.27 8.92
C GLY A 292 -8.66 -4.97 8.37
N ALA A 293 -7.39 -5.04 7.94
CA ALA A 293 -6.63 -3.99 7.28
C ALA A 293 -5.73 -4.55 6.17
N GLU A 294 -6.16 -5.67 5.56
CA GLU A 294 -5.39 -6.40 4.56
C GLU A 294 -5.28 -5.66 3.24
N THR A 295 -6.22 -4.78 2.95
CA THR A 295 -6.24 -3.92 1.78
C THR A 295 -6.14 -2.45 2.19
N TYR A 296 -5.67 -1.61 1.28
CA TYR A 296 -5.65 -0.16 1.52
C TYR A 296 -7.02 0.40 1.92
N LEU A 297 -8.09 -0.03 1.23
CA LEU A 297 -9.44 0.43 1.54
C LEU A 297 -9.88 0.05 2.96
N ASP A 298 -9.54 -1.15 3.41
CA ASP A 298 -9.91 -1.64 4.73
C ASP A 298 -9.07 -0.97 5.83
N ALA A 299 -7.76 -0.79 5.59
CA ALA A 299 -6.86 -0.07 6.49
C ALA A 299 -7.35 1.37 6.74
N MET A 300 -7.65 2.12 5.68
CA MET A 300 -8.15 3.49 5.78
C MET A 300 -9.51 3.60 6.49
N ARG A 301 -10.45 2.68 6.22
CA ARG A 301 -11.71 2.62 6.98
C ARG A 301 -11.49 2.35 8.45
N LYS A 302 -10.62 1.41 8.75
CA LYS A 302 -10.29 1.03 10.12
C LYS A 302 -9.62 2.17 10.86
N ASN A 303 -8.65 2.85 10.24
CA ASN A 303 -8.00 4.04 10.78
C ASN A 303 -9.02 5.13 11.09
N ALA A 304 -9.84 5.50 10.12
CA ALA A 304 -10.87 6.53 10.31
C ALA A 304 -11.85 6.18 11.45
N ASN A 305 -12.29 4.92 11.55
CA ASN A 305 -13.16 4.47 12.63
C ASN A 305 -12.45 4.49 14.00
N THR A 306 -11.19 4.08 14.05
CA THR A 306 -10.35 4.11 15.27
C THR A 306 -10.17 5.54 15.75
N MET A 307 -9.78 6.46 14.85
CA MET A 307 -9.63 7.88 15.17
C MET A 307 -10.95 8.52 15.59
N ALA A 308 -12.03 8.30 14.87
CA ALA A 308 -13.33 8.86 15.23
C ALA A 308 -13.81 8.42 16.63
N LYS A 309 -13.62 7.15 16.98
CA LYS A 309 -13.93 6.62 18.32
C LYS A 309 -13.06 7.24 19.39
N GLY A 310 -11.74 7.25 19.22
CA GLY A 310 -10.81 7.80 20.20
C GLY A 310 -11.04 9.29 20.41
N MET A 311 -11.07 10.10 19.36
CA MET A 311 -11.30 11.55 19.42
C MET A 311 -12.62 11.93 20.08
N SER A 312 -13.64 11.09 19.98
CA SER A 312 -14.98 11.38 20.51
C SER A 312 -15.30 10.73 21.85
N GLY A 313 -14.32 10.09 22.51
CA GLY A 313 -14.57 9.30 23.73
C GLY A 313 -15.59 8.17 23.50
N GLY A 314 -15.58 7.55 22.30
CA GLY A 314 -16.44 6.44 21.92
C GLY A 314 -17.84 6.82 21.42
N SER A 315 -18.20 8.11 21.37
CA SER A 315 -19.55 8.56 20.98
C SER A 315 -19.79 8.52 19.48
N VAL A 316 -18.75 8.55 18.65
CA VAL A 316 -18.79 8.45 17.19
C VAL A 316 -18.14 7.14 16.74
N SER A 317 -18.83 6.41 15.87
CA SER A 317 -18.31 5.23 15.17
C SER A 317 -18.65 5.36 13.70
N CYS A 318 -17.65 5.15 12.82
CA CYS A 318 -17.91 5.03 11.39
C CYS A 318 -18.65 3.71 11.15
N ALA A 319 -19.80 3.76 10.48
CA ALA A 319 -20.44 2.54 10.03
C ALA A 319 -19.52 1.89 8.98
N GLY A 320 -19.17 0.63 9.22
CA GLY A 320 -18.55 -0.22 8.22
C GLY A 320 -19.59 -0.71 7.24
#